data_f59af2a965f4ad3dbf8436c72e7d466c
#
_entry.id   f59af2a965f4ad3dbf8436c72e7d466c
#
_cell.length_a   1.000
_cell.length_b   1.000
_cell.length_c   1.000
_cell.angle_alpha   90.00
_cell.angle_beta   90.00
_cell.angle_gamma   90.00
#
_symmetry.space_group_name_H-M   'P 1'
#
loop_
_entity.id
_entity.type
_entity.pdbx_description
1 polymer ?
#
loop_
_entity_poly.entity_id
_entity_poly.type
_entity_poly.pdbx_seq_one_letter_code
_entity_poly.pdbx_strand_id
1 'polypeptide(L)'
;MQNHLSGLIAAPFTPMGPDGSLRPEGIPALCTFLVNNGVKGAFVCGSTGEGPSLTLEEKKRVMAAWAETAPAGFATIALLGGDCARDARTLMRHARQCGIQAAAIVAPAYFPLASVEALVDYCIEIAAAEPGMPVYYYHIPVLTGAHFSMRTFLECAHGRFPNLAGIKFTHEDLMDFKSCMDFAAGRYNILWGRDEVLLAALSMGAKGAVGSTYNYAAPLYLRLIAAFEAGKLDEAARLQQQAIAFIRLLQQYGMAAGKVFMQYVGMDCGTFRPPVQNLSSAQSRALTAALDAMNFRDFCSSMEEE
;
A
#
# COMPACT_ATOMS: atom_id res chain seq x y z
N MET A 1 5.16 23.79 -5.31
CA MET A 1 5.49 22.38 -5.66
C MET A 1 4.80 21.51 -4.63
N GLN A 2 3.96 20.56 -5.02
CA GLN A 2 3.44 19.55 -4.08
C GLN A 2 4.62 18.74 -3.55
N ASN A 3 4.73 18.61 -2.21
CA ASN A 3 5.74 17.73 -1.62
C ASN A 3 5.39 16.28 -2.01
N HIS A 4 6.24 15.66 -2.83
CA HIS A 4 6.09 14.27 -3.20
C HIS A 4 6.32 13.38 -1.96
N LEU A 5 5.48 12.39 -1.77
CA LEU A 5 5.68 11.37 -0.76
C LEU A 5 6.90 10.53 -1.11
N SER A 6 7.73 10.23 -0.12
CA SER A 6 8.97 9.47 -0.28
C SER A 6 9.15 8.47 0.86
N GLY A 7 10.10 7.55 0.70
CA GLY A 7 10.36 6.48 1.66
C GLY A 7 9.33 5.37 1.61
N LEU A 8 9.29 4.56 2.65
CA LEU A 8 8.39 3.41 2.75
C LEU A 8 7.04 3.82 3.31
N ILE A 9 5.97 3.46 2.60
CA ILE A 9 4.57 3.61 3.03
C ILE A 9 4.01 2.19 3.18
N ALA A 10 3.57 1.81 4.38
CA ALA A 10 2.96 0.50 4.57
C ALA A 10 1.55 0.47 3.96
N ALA A 11 1.16 -0.66 3.37
CA ALA A 11 -0.24 -1.01 3.18
C ALA A 11 -0.65 -1.83 4.42
N PRO A 12 -1.20 -1.20 5.49
CA PRO A 12 -1.38 -1.88 6.76
C PRO A 12 -2.49 -2.91 6.71
N PHE A 13 -2.36 -3.95 7.52
CA PHE A 13 -3.44 -4.87 7.82
C PHE A 13 -4.51 -4.14 8.65
N THR A 14 -5.77 -4.50 8.45
CA THR A 14 -6.85 -4.05 9.34
C THR A 14 -6.95 -5.02 10.50
N PRO A 15 -6.82 -4.56 11.77
CA PRO A 15 -7.01 -5.42 12.93
C PRO A 15 -8.44 -5.97 13.00
N MET A 16 -8.56 -7.30 13.14
CA MET A 16 -9.84 -8.02 13.19
C MET A 16 -9.89 -8.94 14.41
N GLY A 17 -11.10 -9.16 14.93
CA GLY A 17 -11.37 -10.20 15.90
C GLY A 17 -11.35 -11.60 15.29
N PRO A 18 -11.36 -12.66 16.14
CA PRO A 18 -11.43 -14.05 15.67
C PRO A 18 -12.72 -14.36 14.90
N ASP A 19 -13.78 -13.61 15.13
CA ASP A 19 -15.07 -13.68 14.46
C ASP A 19 -15.15 -12.80 13.19
N GLY A 20 -14.04 -12.14 12.83
CA GLY A 20 -13.97 -11.18 11.73
C GLY A 20 -14.56 -9.80 12.07
N SER A 21 -14.87 -9.51 13.32
CA SER A 21 -15.29 -8.16 13.74
C SER A 21 -14.13 -7.16 13.61
N LEU A 22 -14.43 -5.93 13.20
CA LEU A 22 -13.43 -4.86 13.09
C LEU A 22 -12.95 -4.43 14.49
N ARG A 23 -11.63 -4.34 14.67
CA ARG A 23 -10.97 -3.90 15.92
C ARG A 23 -10.13 -2.63 15.70
N PRO A 24 -10.78 -1.46 15.49
CA PRO A 24 -10.05 -0.21 15.22
C PRO A 24 -9.17 0.23 16.39
N GLU A 25 -9.45 -0.23 17.61
CA GLU A 25 -8.62 0.00 18.81
C GLU A 25 -7.20 -0.60 18.71
N GLY A 26 -6.95 -1.49 17.78
CA GLY A 26 -5.59 -2.00 17.47
C GLY A 26 -4.78 -1.07 16.57
N ILE A 27 -5.41 -0.08 15.90
CA ILE A 27 -4.73 0.82 14.96
C ILE A 27 -3.69 1.71 15.63
N PRO A 28 -3.90 2.29 16.84
CA PRO A 28 -2.88 3.08 17.51
C PRO A 28 -1.56 2.33 17.74
N ALA A 29 -1.64 1.10 18.25
CA ALA A 29 -0.46 0.27 18.45
C ALA A 29 0.25 -0.07 17.12
N LEU A 30 -0.53 -0.39 16.08
CA LEU A 30 0.01 -0.67 14.74
C LEU A 30 0.67 0.58 14.14
N CYS A 31 0.09 1.77 14.30
CA CYS A 31 0.69 3.01 13.81
C CYS A 31 2.03 3.30 14.50
N THR A 32 2.08 3.21 15.83
CA THR A 32 3.31 3.37 16.62
C THR A 32 4.37 2.36 16.17
N PHE A 33 3.99 1.09 16.01
CA PHE A 33 4.89 0.05 15.52
C PHE A 33 5.49 0.40 14.15
N LEU A 34 4.68 0.89 13.20
CA LEU A 34 5.17 1.29 11.87
C LEU A 34 6.13 2.49 11.95
N VAL A 35 5.79 3.49 12.76
CA VAL A 35 6.62 4.69 12.96
C VAL A 35 7.98 4.32 13.55
N ASN A 36 8.02 3.49 14.59
CA ASN A 36 9.24 3.05 15.25
C ASN A 36 10.16 2.24 14.31
N ASN A 37 9.57 1.55 13.33
CA ASN A 37 10.31 0.82 12.29
C ASN A 37 10.63 1.67 11.04
N GLY A 38 10.53 3.00 11.12
CA GLY A 38 10.96 3.92 10.08
C GLY A 38 10.03 4.09 8.89
N VAL A 39 8.82 3.52 8.96
CA VAL A 39 7.78 3.70 7.93
C VAL A 39 7.28 5.15 7.94
N LYS A 40 7.05 5.75 6.78
CA LYS A 40 6.70 7.17 6.60
C LYS A 40 5.22 7.43 6.33
N GLY A 41 4.41 6.38 6.24
CA GLY A 41 2.97 6.53 5.99
C GLY A 41 2.21 5.21 5.91
N ALA A 42 0.90 5.32 5.81
CA ALA A 42 -0.04 4.22 5.68
C ALA A 42 -0.99 4.41 4.49
N PHE A 43 -1.09 3.38 3.65
CA PHE A 43 -2.08 3.27 2.57
C PHE A 43 -3.24 2.40 3.07
N VAL A 44 -4.21 3.03 3.72
CA VAL A 44 -5.26 2.36 4.49
C VAL A 44 -6.43 1.88 3.62
N CYS A 45 -7.16 0.87 4.08
CA CYS A 45 -8.25 0.23 3.34
C CYS A 45 -7.83 -0.33 1.96
N GLY A 46 -6.53 -0.58 1.75
CA GLY A 46 -6.02 -1.24 0.54
C GLY A 46 -6.35 -2.74 0.51
N SER A 47 -5.78 -3.46 -0.47
CA SER A 47 -5.96 -4.92 -0.59
C SER A 47 -5.47 -5.64 0.67
N THR A 48 -4.29 -5.30 1.18
CA THR A 48 -3.74 -5.85 2.43
C THR A 48 -4.63 -5.56 3.65
N GLY A 49 -5.25 -4.38 3.69
CA GLY A 49 -6.19 -3.96 4.73
C GLY A 49 -7.62 -4.45 4.52
N GLU A 50 -7.82 -5.43 3.63
CA GLU A 50 -9.13 -6.04 3.36
C GLU A 50 -10.22 -5.05 2.93
N GLY A 51 -9.83 -3.93 2.29
CA GLY A 51 -10.76 -2.88 1.89
C GLY A 51 -12.01 -3.38 1.13
N PRO A 52 -11.90 -4.33 0.18
CA PRO A 52 -13.07 -4.91 -0.49
C PRO A 52 -14.02 -5.69 0.44
N SER A 53 -13.52 -6.20 1.58
CA SER A 53 -14.30 -6.97 2.57
C SER A 53 -14.85 -6.11 3.72
N LEU A 54 -14.56 -4.80 3.71
CA LEU A 54 -15.08 -3.85 4.69
C LEU A 54 -16.36 -3.19 4.17
N THR A 55 -17.36 -3.07 5.05
CA THR A 55 -18.53 -2.23 4.80
C THR A 55 -18.14 -0.75 4.70
N LEU A 56 -19.01 0.09 4.15
CA LEU A 56 -18.82 1.54 4.08
C LEU A 56 -18.53 2.14 5.46
N GLU A 57 -19.30 1.75 6.47
CA GLU A 57 -19.15 2.26 7.85
C GLU A 57 -17.86 1.77 8.51
N GLU A 58 -17.43 0.54 8.25
CA GLU A 58 -16.14 0.05 8.73
C GLU A 58 -14.96 0.78 8.11
N LYS A 59 -15.00 1.08 6.80
CA LYS A 59 -13.99 1.91 6.15
C LYS A 59 -13.89 3.30 6.80
N LYS A 60 -15.03 3.92 7.12
CA LYS A 60 -15.05 5.20 7.84
C LYS A 60 -14.40 5.11 9.20
N ARG A 61 -14.69 4.06 9.98
CA ARG A 61 -14.07 3.83 11.30
C ARG A 61 -12.56 3.62 11.19
N VAL A 62 -12.10 2.84 10.21
CA VAL A 62 -10.67 2.65 9.95
C VAL A 62 -9.99 3.97 9.59
N MET A 63 -10.57 4.76 8.68
CA MET A 63 -10.03 6.06 8.28
C MET A 63 -9.93 7.02 9.47
N ALA A 64 -10.98 7.12 10.29
CA ALA A 64 -10.99 7.98 11.49
C ALA A 64 -9.89 7.56 12.48
N ALA A 65 -9.78 6.27 12.79
CA ALA A 65 -8.76 5.75 13.71
C ALA A 65 -7.32 6.04 13.22
N TRP A 66 -7.05 5.88 11.92
CA TRP A 66 -5.75 6.25 11.35
C TRP A 66 -5.48 7.75 11.39
N ALA A 67 -6.48 8.58 11.09
CA ALA A 67 -6.35 10.04 11.11
C ALA A 67 -6.10 10.59 12.52
N GLU A 68 -6.75 10.01 13.53
CA GLU A 68 -6.57 10.37 14.95
C GLU A 68 -5.20 9.95 15.48
N THR A 69 -4.62 8.86 14.95
CA THR A 69 -3.40 8.26 15.50
C THR A 69 -2.14 8.71 14.79
N ALA A 70 -2.21 8.99 13.50
CA ALA A 70 -1.03 9.30 12.68
C ALA A 70 -0.32 10.56 13.19
N PRO A 71 0.98 10.49 13.55
CA PRO A 71 1.71 11.66 14.01
C PRO A 71 1.97 12.64 12.85
N ALA A 72 2.33 13.87 13.22
CA ALA A 72 2.71 14.88 12.22
C ALA A 72 3.85 14.37 11.32
N GLY A 73 3.69 14.51 10.00
CA GLY A 73 4.66 14.03 9.01
C GLY A 73 4.49 12.56 8.58
N PHE A 74 3.61 11.80 9.22
CA PHE A 74 3.25 10.45 8.77
C PHE A 74 2.11 10.53 7.75
N ALA A 75 2.38 10.11 6.51
CA ALA A 75 1.41 10.23 5.43
C ALA A 75 0.25 9.23 5.57
N THR A 76 -1.00 9.69 5.43
CA THR A 76 -2.18 8.82 5.38
C THR A 76 -2.86 8.93 4.03
N ILE A 77 -2.99 7.80 3.33
CA ILE A 77 -3.67 7.69 2.04
C ILE A 77 -4.80 6.67 2.20
N ALA A 78 -6.04 7.03 1.93
CA ALA A 78 -7.16 6.11 2.05
C ALA A 78 -7.64 5.61 0.68
N LEU A 79 -7.65 4.28 0.47
CA LEU A 79 -8.29 3.69 -0.69
C LEU A 79 -9.82 3.71 -0.51
N LEU A 80 -10.48 4.42 -1.41
CA LEU A 80 -11.94 4.60 -1.37
C LEU A 80 -12.70 3.38 -1.92
N GLY A 81 -12.04 2.57 -2.76
CA GLY A 81 -12.67 1.50 -3.53
C GLY A 81 -12.78 1.86 -5.00
N GLY A 82 -13.48 1.02 -5.78
CA GLY A 82 -13.57 1.19 -7.22
C GLY A 82 -14.94 0.81 -7.83
N ASP A 83 -15.70 -0.13 -7.26
CA ASP A 83 -16.91 -0.64 -7.93
C ASP A 83 -18.15 0.23 -7.72
N CYS A 84 -18.23 1.00 -6.63
CA CYS A 84 -19.34 1.91 -6.34
C CYS A 84 -18.86 3.36 -6.23
N ALA A 85 -19.06 4.15 -7.29
CA ALA A 85 -18.67 5.57 -7.31
C ALA A 85 -19.38 6.40 -6.21
N ARG A 86 -20.61 6.10 -5.87
CA ARG A 86 -21.35 6.80 -4.80
C ARG A 86 -20.73 6.57 -3.43
N ASP A 87 -20.33 5.33 -3.13
CA ASP A 87 -19.65 4.97 -1.90
C ASP A 87 -18.26 5.62 -1.85
N ALA A 88 -17.50 5.58 -2.95
CA ALA A 88 -16.21 6.22 -3.05
C ALA A 88 -16.30 7.73 -2.81
N ARG A 89 -17.30 8.43 -3.37
CA ARG A 89 -17.56 9.86 -3.11
C ARG A 89 -17.93 10.14 -1.64
N THR A 90 -18.68 9.23 -1.01
CA THR A 90 -19.03 9.33 0.41
C THR A 90 -17.80 9.17 1.29
N LEU A 91 -16.94 8.18 0.97
CA LEU A 91 -15.67 7.96 1.67
C LEU A 91 -14.68 9.11 1.44
N MET A 92 -14.67 9.71 0.25
CA MET A 92 -13.85 10.87 -0.07
C MET A 92 -14.14 12.05 0.87
N ARG A 93 -15.44 12.40 1.04
CA ARG A 93 -15.87 13.45 1.99
C ARG A 93 -15.49 13.08 3.44
N HIS A 94 -15.74 11.84 3.83
CA HIS A 94 -15.40 11.37 5.17
C HIS A 94 -13.89 11.42 5.43
N ALA A 95 -13.07 10.96 4.47
CA ALA A 95 -11.61 11.02 4.56
C ALA A 95 -11.12 12.47 4.77
N ARG A 96 -11.69 13.42 4.02
CA ARG A 96 -11.39 14.84 4.20
C ARG A 96 -11.79 15.36 5.59
N GLN A 97 -12.99 15.00 6.05
CA GLN A 97 -13.54 15.45 7.34
C GLN A 97 -12.73 14.94 8.54
N CYS A 98 -12.27 13.70 8.52
CA CYS A 98 -11.48 13.15 9.61
C CYS A 98 -9.98 13.48 9.54
N GLY A 99 -9.48 14.11 8.46
CA GLY A 99 -8.10 14.58 8.37
C GLY A 99 -7.14 13.64 7.63
N ILE A 100 -7.64 12.64 6.88
CA ILE A 100 -6.82 11.87 5.94
C ILE A 100 -6.20 12.81 4.90
N GLN A 101 -4.91 12.66 4.61
CA GLN A 101 -4.15 13.61 3.81
C GLN A 101 -4.34 13.44 2.31
N ALA A 102 -4.56 12.21 1.84
CA ALA A 102 -4.82 11.92 0.42
C ALA A 102 -5.79 10.75 0.27
N ALA A 103 -6.49 10.73 -0.85
CA ALA A 103 -7.32 9.59 -1.24
C ALA A 103 -6.67 8.79 -2.36
N ALA A 104 -7.09 7.54 -2.51
CA ALA A 104 -6.74 6.71 -3.65
C ALA A 104 -8.01 6.12 -4.28
N ILE A 105 -8.02 6.03 -5.60
CA ILE A 105 -9.09 5.43 -6.41
C ILE A 105 -8.47 4.28 -7.18
N VAL A 106 -9.18 3.15 -7.24
CA VAL A 106 -8.82 1.99 -8.05
C VAL A 106 -9.87 1.78 -9.13
N ALA A 107 -9.49 1.23 -10.27
CA ALA A 107 -10.47 0.88 -11.31
C ALA A 107 -11.50 -0.12 -10.78
N PRO A 108 -12.77 -0.03 -11.22
CA PRO A 108 -13.77 -1.05 -10.93
C PRO A 108 -13.32 -2.40 -11.51
N ALA A 109 -13.52 -3.47 -10.73
CA ALA A 109 -13.07 -4.81 -11.10
C ALA A 109 -14.16 -5.64 -11.79
N TYR A 110 -15.43 -5.41 -11.46
CA TYR A 110 -16.53 -6.20 -12.00
C TYR A 110 -17.01 -5.72 -13.39
N PHE A 111 -17.21 -4.41 -13.55
CA PHE A 111 -17.53 -3.80 -14.85
C PHE A 111 -16.30 -3.12 -15.43
N PRO A 112 -15.62 -3.76 -16.41
CA PRO A 112 -14.40 -3.21 -16.97
C PRO A 112 -14.67 -1.90 -17.71
N LEU A 113 -13.76 -0.95 -17.57
CA LEU A 113 -13.80 0.30 -18.32
C LEU A 113 -13.33 0.07 -19.77
N ALA A 114 -14.00 0.73 -20.72
CA ALA A 114 -13.76 0.52 -22.13
C ALA A 114 -12.47 1.18 -22.65
N SER A 115 -12.00 2.25 -21.98
CA SER A 115 -10.83 3.00 -22.41
C SER A 115 -10.15 3.73 -21.23
N VAL A 116 -8.95 4.25 -21.48
CA VAL A 116 -8.23 5.06 -20.50
C VAL A 116 -8.93 6.39 -20.22
N GLU A 117 -9.59 6.96 -21.22
CA GLU A 117 -10.40 8.18 -21.07
C GLU A 117 -11.57 7.94 -20.11
N ALA A 118 -12.28 6.81 -20.28
CA ALA A 118 -13.36 6.42 -19.37
C ALA A 118 -12.83 6.21 -17.93
N LEU A 119 -11.60 5.69 -17.76
CA LEU A 119 -10.97 5.58 -16.45
C LEU A 119 -10.67 6.96 -15.84
N VAL A 120 -10.15 7.90 -16.63
CA VAL A 120 -9.90 9.28 -16.19
C VAL A 120 -11.20 9.96 -15.78
N ASP A 121 -12.26 9.83 -16.59
CA ASP A 121 -13.57 10.43 -16.30
C ASP A 121 -14.19 9.86 -15.03
N TYR A 122 -14.07 8.54 -14.83
CA TYR A 122 -14.50 7.87 -13.60
C TYR A 122 -13.75 8.39 -12.37
N CYS A 123 -12.44 8.56 -12.46
CA CYS A 123 -11.65 9.11 -11.37
C CYS A 123 -12.01 10.58 -11.08
N ILE A 124 -12.22 11.41 -12.10
CA ILE A 124 -12.64 12.80 -11.97
C ILE A 124 -14.01 12.91 -11.29
N GLU A 125 -14.97 12.06 -11.65
CA GLU A 125 -16.29 12.02 -11.03
C GLU A 125 -16.21 11.78 -9.52
N ILE A 126 -15.38 10.84 -9.09
CA ILE A 126 -15.18 10.55 -7.67
C ILE A 126 -14.45 11.71 -6.97
N ALA A 127 -13.38 12.20 -7.58
CA ALA A 127 -12.53 13.26 -7.03
C ALA A 127 -13.25 14.61 -6.90
N ALA A 128 -14.27 14.84 -7.72
CA ALA A 128 -15.11 16.05 -7.64
C ALA A 128 -15.89 16.16 -6.31
N ALA A 129 -15.97 15.08 -5.51
CA ALA A 129 -16.57 15.15 -4.18
C ALA A 129 -15.79 16.04 -3.21
N GLU A 130 -14.45 16.14 -3.37
CA GLU A 130 -13.53 16.98 -2.56
C GLU A 130 -12.39 17.50 -3.46
N PRO A 131 -12.59 18.58 -4.22
CA PRO A 131 -11.61 19.06 -5.20
C PRO A 131 -10.26 19.48 -4.60
N GLY A 132 -10.22 19.82 -3.31
CA GLY A 132 -9.00 20.21 -2.60
C GLY A 132 -8.20 19.03 -2.02
N MET A 133 -8.69 17.79 -2.13
CA MET A 133 -8.01 16.60 -1.60
C MET A 133 -7.11 15.99 -2.65
N PRO A 134 -5.80 15.75 -2.36
CA PRO A 134 -4.92 15.06 -3.30
C PRO A 134 -5.40 13.63 -3.58
N VAL A 135 -5.35 13.20 -4.84
CA VAL A 135 -5.82 11.89 -5.28
C VAL A 135 -4.68 11.12 -5.94
N TYR A 136 -4.53 9.85 -5.55
CA TYR A 136 -3.69 8.88 -6.25
C TYR A 136 -4.57 7.90 -7.03
N TYR A 137 -4.18 7.59 -8.26
CA TYR A 137 -4.74 6.42 -8.92
C TYR A 137 -3.97 5.17 -8.48
N TYR A 138 -4.68 4.12 -8.06
CA TYR A 138 -4.07 2.84 -7.69
C TYR A 138 -4.08 1.90 -8.90
N HIS A 139 -2.95 1.82 -9.60
CA HIS A 139 -2.75 0.91 -10.73
C HIS A 139 -2.35 -0.48 -10.24
N ILE A 140 -3.26 -1.45 -10.40
CA ILE A 140 -3.06 -2.86 -10.05
C ILE A 140 -3.83 -3.75 -11.04
N PRO A 141 -3.35 -3.87 -12.29
CA PRO A 141 -4.09 -4.54 -13.36
C PRO A 141 -4.36 -6.01 -13.08
N VAL A 142 -3.50 -6.70 -12.34
CA VAL A 142 -3.69 -8.11 -11.96
C VAL A 142 -4.97 -8.35 -11.14
N LEU A 143 -5.47 -7.37 -10.41
CA LEU A 143 -6.71 -7.46 -9.63
C LEU A 143 -7.90 -6.80 -10.31
N THR A 144 -7.67 -5.77 -11.13
CA THR A 144 -8.74 -4.96 -11.72
C THR A 144 -9.05 -5.30 -13.18
N GLY A 145 -8.13 -6.00 -13.87
CA GLY A 145 -8.22 -6.17 -15.32
C GLY A 145 -7.99 -4.89 -16.15
N ALA A 146 -7.72 -3.77 -15.51
CA ALA A 146 -7.48 -2.48 -16.19
C ALA A 146 -6.02 -2.37 -16.64
N HIS A 147 -5.70 -2.96 -17.78
CA HIS A 147 -4.35 -3.02 -18.37
C HIS A 147 -4.05 -1.79 -19.26
N PHE A 148 -4.37 -0.59 -18.80
CA PHE A 148 -4.03 0.63 -19.52
C PHE A 148 -2.61 1.09 -19.20
N SER A 149 -1.92 1.70 -20.20
CA SER A 149 -0.67 2.41 -19.94
C SER A 149 -0.92 3.59 -18.99
N MET A 150 -0.16 3.67 -17.93
CA MET A 150 -0.26 4.77 -16.97
C MET A 150 0.35 6.07 -17.51
N ARG A 151 1.28 5.97 -18.46
CA ARG A 151 1.73 7.13 -19.20
C ARG A 151 0.58 7.76 -20.00
N THR A 152 -0.21 6.96 -20.72
CA THR A 152 -1.40 7.44 -21.43
C THR A 152 -2.47 7.95 -20.47
N PHE A 153 -2.65 7.30 -19.31
CA PHE A 153 -3.54 7.81 -18.25
C PHE A 153 -3.13 9.22 -17.79
N LEU A 154 -1.85 9.46 -17.55
CA LEU A 154 -1.35 10.78 -17.17
C LEU A 154 -1.54 11.83 -18.28
N GLU A 155 -1.34 11.44 -19.54
CA GLU A 155 -1.58 12.31 -20.69
C GLU A 155 -3.06 12.74 -20.78
N CYS A 156 -3.98 11.79 -20.66
CA CYS A 156 -5.42 12.05 -20.65
C CYS A 156 -5.89 12.86 -19.43
N ALA A 157 -5.24 12.67 -18.27
CA ALA A 157 -5.59 13.34 -17.02
C ALA A 157 -4.99 14.76 -16.94
N HIS A 158 -3.88 15.02 -17.64
CA HIS A 158 -3.14 16.27 -17.54
C HIS A 158 -4.00 17.47 -17.99
N GLY A 159 -4.16 18.44 -17.10
CA GLY A 159 -5.03 19.61 -17.33
C GLY A 159 -6.53 19.37 -17.07
N ARG A 160 -6.98 18.12 -16.98
CA ARG A 160 -8.39 17.75 -16.75
C ARG A 160 -8.67 17.29 -15.32
N PHE A 161 -7.68 16.73 -14.62
CA PHE A 161 -7.79 16.17 -13.28
C PHE A 161 -6.91 16.99 -12.31
N PRO A 162 -7.40 18.14 -11.80
CA PRO A 162 -6.56 19.14 -11.14
C PRO A 162 -5.95 18.68 -9.81
N ASN A 163 -6.64 17.82 -9.08
CA ASN A 163 -6.18 17.26 -7.80
C ASN A 163 -5.54 15.86 -7.91
N LEU A 164 -5.21 15.39 -9.12
CA LEU A 164 -4.39 14.19 -9.29
C LEU A 164 -2.98 14.47 -8.77
N ALA A 165 -2.62 13.79 -7.67
CA ALA A 165 -1.29 13.89 -7.05
C ALA A 165 -0.30 12.91 -7.66
N GLY A 166 -0.75 11.72 -8.09
CA GLY A 166 0.13 10.71 -8.64
C GLY A 166 -0.53 9.34 -8.81
N ILE A 167 0.33 8.33 -8.86
CA ILE A 167 -0.06 6.93 -9.07
C ILE A 167 0.65 6.04 -8.05
N LYS A 168 -0.09 5.13 -7.39
CA LYS A 168 0.49 3.93 -6.79
C LYS A 168 0.58 2.88 -7.88
N PHE A 169 1.80 2.60 -8.33
CA PHE A 169 2.08 1.75 -9.50
C PHE A 169 2.44 0.33 -9.06
N THR A 170 1.47 -0.59 -9.11
CA THR A 170 1.64 -2.00 -8.71
C THR A 170 1.55 -2.91 -9.95
N HIS A 171 2.52 -2.76 -10.82
CA HIS A 171 2.69 -3.52 -12.06
C HIS A 171 4.17 -3.68 -12.39
N GLU A 172 4.53 -4.71 -13.17
CA GLU A 172 5.91 -5.04 -13.52
C GLU A 172 6.49 -4.20 -14.66
N ASP A 173 5.68 -3.42 -15.37
CA ASP A 173 6.14 -2.62 -16.52
C ASP A 173 6.98 -1.42 -16.06
N LEU A 174 8.29 -1.66 -15.95
CA LEU A 174 9.27 -0.62 -15.59
C LEU A 174 9.42 0.45 -16.66
N MET A 175 9.12 0.16 -17.92
CA MET A 175 9.17 1.14 -19.00
C MET A 175 8.03 2.16 -18.85
N ASP A 176 6.80 1.69 -18.60
CA ASP A 176 5.65 2.56 -18.33
C ASP A 176 5.85 3.34 -17.01
N PHE A 177 6.36 2.66 -15.95
CA PHE A 177 6.71 3.30 -14.69
C PHE A 177 7.68 4.47 -14.89
N LYS A 178 8.80 4.26 -15.59
CA LYS A 178 9.80 5.32 -15.86
C LYS A 178 9.20 6.44 -16.69
N SER A 179 8.40 6.12 -17.70
CA SER A 179 7.71 7.10 -18.54
C SER A 179 6.75 7.98 -17.75
N CYS A 180 6.07 7.41 -16.72
CA CYS A 180 5.22 8.16 -15.80
C CYS A 180 6.03 9.13 -14.94
N MET A 181 7.17 8.69 -14.42
CA MET A 181 8.02 9.53 -13.56
C MET A 181 8.56 10.77 -14.29
N ASP A 182 8.89 10.64 -15.56
CA ASP A 182 9.44 11.74 -16.36
C ASP A 182 8.36 12.65 -16.97
N PHE A 183 7.10 12.22 -16.91
CA PHE A 183 6.01 12.98 -17.50
C PHE A 183 5.81 14.35 -16.83
N ALA A 184 5.61 15.38 -17.64
CA ALA A 184 5.37 16.76 -17.21
C ALA A 184 6.46 17.25 -16.23
N ALA A 185 7.74 16.95 -16.52
CA ALA A 185 8.90 17.29 -15.71
C ALA A 185 8.81 16.75 -14.26
N GLY A 186 8.27 15.54 -14.08
CA GLY A 186 8.15 14.91 -12.77
C GLY A 186 7.06 15.50 -11.87
N ARG A 187 6.04 16.11 -12.45
CA ARG A 187 4.93 16.72 -11.70
C ARG A 187 4.21 15.75 -10.78
N TYR A 188 4.03 14.50 -11.22
CA TYR A 188 3.23 13.50 -10.52
C TYR A 188 4.09 12.60 -9.64
N ASN A 189 3.61 12.32 -8.44
CA ASN A 189 4.29 11.42 -7.51
C ASN A 189 3.98 9.96 -7.86
N ILE A 190 4.94 9.22 -8.38
CA ILE A 190 4.77 7.82 -8.75
C ILE A 190 5.36 6.95 -7.64
N LEU A 191 4.49 6.28 -6.89
CA LEU A 191 4.85 5.40 -5.79
C LEU A 191 4.94 3.96 -6.29
N TRP A 192 6.09 3.32 -6.07
CA TRP A 192 6.28 1.93 -6.48
C TRP A 192 5.47 0.96 -5.59
N GLY A 193 4.85 -0.06 -6.17
CA GLY A 193 3.93 -0.95 -5.46
C GLY A 193 4.31 -2.44 -5.44
N ARG A 194 5.57 -2.80 -5.82
CA ARG A 194 6.05 -4.19 -5.90
C ARG A 194 7.31 -4.36 -5.06
N ASP A 195 7.15 -4.82 -3.82
CA ASP A 195 8.20 -4.93 -2.81
C ASP A 195 9.32 -5.89 -3.25
N GLU A 196 8.96 -6.96 -3.95
CA GLU A 196 9.86 -8.00 -4.45
C GLU A 196 10.89 -7.53 -5.48
N VAL A 197 10.70 -6.36 -6.06
CA VAL A 197 11.62 -5.76 -7.05
C VAL A 197 11.84 -4.26 -6.81
N LEU A 198 11.86 -3.85 -5.52
CA LEU A 198 12.07 -2.45 -5.13
C LEU A 198 13.39 -1.90 -5.69
N LEU A 199 14.48 -2.68 -5.69
CA LEU A 199 15.78 -2.26 -6.19
C LEU A 199 15.72 -1.83 -7.66
N ALA A 200 14.95 -2.53 -8.50
CA ALA A 200 14.77 -2.15 -9.89
C ALA A 200 14.05 -0.80 -10.02
N ALA A 201 13.04 -0.55 -9.19
CA ALA A 201 12.36 0.75 -9.19
C ALA A 201 13.25 1.89 -8.68
N LEU A 202 14.10 1.65 -7.68
CA LEU A 202 15.10 2.61 -7.21
C LEU A 202 16.07 2.99 -8.34
N SER A 203 16.52 2.01 -9.13
CA SER A 203 17.39 2.27 -10.30
C SER A 203 16.71 3.09 -11.40
N MET A 204 15.37 3.04 -11.49
CA MET A 204 14.58 3.93 -12.36
C MET A 204 14.31 5.31 -11.74
N GLY A 205 14.70 5.52 -10.47
CA GLY A 205 14.58 6.81 -9.78
C GLY A 205 13.40 6.90 -8.79
N ALA A 206 12.73 5.79 -8.43
CA ALA A 206 11.68 5.78 -7.42
C ALA A 206 12.18 6.43 -6.12
N LYS A 207 11.34 7.27 -5.50
CA LYS A 207 11.62 7.93 -4.21
C LYS A 207 10.70 7.45 -3.10
N GLY A 208 9.57 6.87 -3.44
CA GLY A 208 8.58 6.34 -2.50
C GLY A 208 8.02 5.01 -2.98
N ALA A 209 7.67 4.16 -2.03
CA ALA A 209 7.09 2.86 -2.30
C ALA A 209 5.96 2.54 -1.32
N VAL A 210 4.92 1.84 -1.79
CA VAL A 210 3.79 1.39 -0.98
C VAL A 210 3.72 -0.13 -1.02
N GLY A 211 3.95 -0.79 0.10
CA GLY A 211 4.00 -2.24 0.15
C GLY A 211 3.42 -2.87 1.40
N SER A 212 3.02 -4.13 1.27
CA SER A 212 2.50 -4.92 2.39
C SER A 212 3.59 -5.46 3.30
N THR A 213 4.76 -5.74 2.73
CA THR A 213 5.87 -6.32 3.48
C THR A 213 6.57 -5.31 4.38
N TYR A 214 6.36 -4.02 4.14
CA TYR A 214 6.86 -2.94 5.02
C TYR A 214 6.18 -2.94 6.40
N ASN A 215 5.08 -3.68 6.56
CA ASN A 215 4.45 -3.88 7.87
C ASN A 215 5.35 -4.67 8.84
N TYR A 216 6.15 -5.61 8.34
CA TYR A 216 6.92 -6.53 9.19
C TYR A 216 8.40 -6.69 8.80
N ALA A 217 8.84 -6.04 7.72
CA ALA A 217 10.21 -6.10 7.23
C ALA A 217 10.78 -4.73 6.81
N ALA A 218 10.22 -3.62 7.31
CA ALA A 218 10.68 -2.27 6.96
C ALA A 218 12.20 -2.08 7.16
N PRO A 219 12.84 -2.56 8.25
CA PRO A 219 14.29 -2.41 8.45
C PRO A 219 15.13 -3.02 7.31
N LEU A 220 14.72 -4.17 6.75
CA LEU A 220 15.40 -4.76 5.58
C LEU A 220 15.39 -3.81 4.38
N TYR A 221 14.22 -3.25 4.07
CA TYR A 221 14.07 -2.35 2.92
C TYR A 221 14.76 -1.01 3.13
N LEU A 222 14.79 -0.48 4.35
CA LEU A 222 15.55 0.72 4.68
C LEU A 222 17.05 0.49 4.47
N ARG A 223 17.60 -0.65 4.89
CA ARG A 223 19.00 -1.03 4.60
C ARG A 223 19.25 -1.19 3.11
N LEU A 224 18.29 -1.78 2.36
CA LEU A 224 18.37 -1.90 0.90
C LEU A 224 18.46 -0.51 0.24
N ILE A 225 17.60 0.42 0.62
CA ILE A 225 17.59 1.79 0.10
C ILE A 225 18.91 2.48 0.43
N ALA A 226 19.38 2.40 1.68
CA ALA A 226 20.64 2.99 2.11
C ALA A 226 21.84 2.40 1.36
N ALA A 227 21.89 1.10 1.14
CA ALA A 227 22.93 0.45 0.35
C ALA A 227 22.93 0.94 -1.11
N PHE A 228 21.75 1.04 -1.72
CA PHE A 228 21.59 1.57 -3.08
C PHE A 228 22.07 3.04 -3.17
N GLU A 229 21.64 3.90 -2.25
CA GLU A 229 22.02 5.32 -2.21
C GLU A 229 23.52 5.52 -1.97
N ALA A 230 24.15 4.60 -1.23
CA ALA A 230 25.61 4.57 -1.02
C ALA A 230 26.40 3.96 -2.20
N GLY A 231 25.72 3.53 -3.29
CA GLY A 231 26.37 2.90 -4.44
C GLY A 231 26.83 1.45 -4.21
N LYS A 232 26.44 0.83 -3.08
CA LYS A 232 26.78 -0.56 -2.71
C LYS A 232 25.80 -1.55 -3.36
N LEU A 233 25.88 -1.66 -4.69
CA LEU A 233 24.86 -2.39 -5.46
C LEU A 233 24.82 -3.89 -5.14
N ASP A 234 25.95 -4.54 -4.87
CA ASP A 234 26.00 -5.95 -4.49
C ASP A 234 25.29 -6.18 -3.14
N GLU A 235 25.47 -5.26 -2.18
CA GLU A 235 24.76 -5.32 -0.89
C GLU A 235 23.26 -5.11 -1.09
N ALA A 236 22.86 -4.13 -1.87
CA ALA A 236 21.45 -3.86 -2.19
C ALA A 236 20.79 -5.07 -2.89
N ALA A 237 21.49 -5.72 -3.84
CA ALA A 237 21.02 -6.92 -4.52
C ALA A 237 20.85 -8.10 -3.55
N ARG A 238 21.79 -8.30 -2.61
CA ARG A 238 21.70 -9.33 -1.57
C ARG A 238 20.49 -9.09 -0.65
N LEU A 239 20.26 -7.83 -0.24
CA LEU A 239 19.10 -7.47 0.59
C LEU A 239 17.77 -7.68 -0.16
N GLN A 240 17.72 -7.34 -1.46
CA GLN A 240 16.56 -7.64 -2.30
C GLN A 240 16.31 -9.15 -2.40
N GLN A 241 17.37 -9.96 -2.51
CA GLN A 241 17.24 -11.41 -2.54
C GLN A 241 16.70 -11.98 -1.22
N GLN A 242 17.06 -11.39 -0.07
CA GLN A 242 16.46 -11.73 1.23
C GLN A 242 14.95 -11.40 1.25
N ALA A 243 14.57 -10.23 0.69
CA ALA A 243 13.15 -9.88 0.57
C ALA A 243 12.39 -10.90 -0.31
N ILE A 244 12.94 -11.26 -1.47
CA ILE A 244 12.36 -12.28 -2.36
C ILE A 244 12.17 -13.62 -1.64
N ALA A 245 13.13 -14.00 -0.80
CA ALA A 245 13.08 -15.30 -0.10
C ALA A 245 11.85 -15.41 0.82
N PHE A 246 11.59 -14.41 1.66
CA PHE A 246 10.39 -14.46 2.52
C PHE A 246 9.10 -14.17 1.75
N ILE A 247 9.13 -13.35 0.67
CA ILE A 247 7.96 -13.14 -0.18
C ILE A 247 7.50 -14.44 -0.85
N ARG A 248 8.43 -15.34 -1.19
CA ARG A 248 8.06 -16.67 -1.71
C ARG A 248 7.26 -17.48 -0.70
N LEU A 249 7.51 -17.33 0.60
CA LEU A 249 6.67 -17.94 1.64
C LEU A 249 5.25 -17.34 1.63
N LEU A 250 5.12 -16.02 1.47
CA LEU A 250 3.81 -15.38 1.30
C LEU A 250 3.07 -15.94 0.07
N GLN A 251 3.75 -16.10 -1.04
CA GLN A 251 3.15 -16.67 -2.26
C GLN A 251 2.73 -18.13 -2.06
N GLN A 252 3.53 -18.92 -1.32
CA GLN A 252 3.24 -20.32 -1.03
C GLN A 252 2.02 -20.49 -0.12
N TYR A 253 1.89 -19.65 0.92
CA TYR A 253 0.82 -19.76 1.93
C TYR A 253 -0.38 -18.85 1.65
N GLY A 254 -0.27 -17.96 0.66
CA GLY A 254 -1.31 -17.01 0.28
C GLY A 254 -1.39 -15.78 1.20
N MET A 255 -2.38 -14.94 0.91
CA MET A 255 -2.51 -13.62 1.55
C MET A 255 -2.61 -13.68 3.08
N ALA A 256 -3.23 -14.74 3.63
CA ALA A 256 -3.39 -14.91 5.08
C ALA A 256 -2.06 -15.07 5.83
N ALA A 257 -0.99 -15.50 5.16
CA ALA A 257 0.34 -15.57 5.75
C ALA A 257 0.81 -14.21 6.30
N GLY A 258 0.39 -13.10 5.70
CA GLY A 258 0.77 -11.77 6.14
C GLY A 258 0.42 -11.47 7.60
N LYS A 259 -0.76 -11.89 8.09
CA LYS A 259 -1.12 -11.73 9.51
C LYS A 259 -0.33 -12.67 10.43
N VAL A 260 0.15 -13.82 9.93
CA VAL A 260 1.08 -14.69 10.69
C VAL A 260 2.46 -14.02 10.79
N PHE A 261 2.94 -13.35 9.73
CA PHE A 261 4.16 -12.53 9.81
C PHE A 261 4.00 -11.40 10.85
N MET A 262 2.85 -10.72 10.87
CA MET A 262 2.57 -9.70 11.90
C MET A 262 2.60 -10.28 13.30
N GLN A 263 1.98 -11.44 13.53
CA GLN A 263 2.02 -12.12 14.81
C GLN A 263 3.46 -12.53 15.19
N TYR A 264 4.26 -12.97 14.21
CA TYR A 264 5.66 -13.35 14.43
C TYR A 264 6.51 -12.16 14.92
N VAL A 265 6.26 -10.94 14.44
CA VAL A 265 6.94 -9.73 14.90
C VAL A 265 6.30 -9.08 16.14
N GLY A 266 5.32 -9.74 16.76
CA GLY A 266 4.68 -9.30 18.00
C GLY A 266 3.45 -8.42 17.82
N MET A 267 3.00 -8.18 16.58
CA MET A 267 1.84 -7.35 16.27
C MET A 267 0.66 -8.20 15.78
N ASP A 268 -0.28 -8.54 16.66
CA ASP A 268 -1.44 -9.34 16.28
C ASP A 268 -2.52 -8.50 15.59
N CYS A 269 -2.72 -8.76 14.30
CA CYS A 269 -3.79 -8.19 13.48
C CYS A 269 -5.01 -9.11 13.33
N GLY A 270 -5.07 -10.22 14.05
CA GLY A 270 -6.18 -11.19 14.05
C GLY A 270 -6.27 -12.00 12.78
N THR A 271 -7.48 -12.26 12.31
CA THR A 271 -7.78 -13.13 11.15
C THR A 271 -8.24 -12.33 9.94
N PHE A 272 -8.16 -12.94 8.75
CA PHE A 272 -8.80 -12.42 7.54
C PHE A 272 -10.27 -12.81 7.48
N ARG A 273 -11.07 -11.97 6.85
CA ARG A 273 -12.46 -12.28 6.49
C ARG A 273 -12.55 -13.18 5.25
N PRO A 274 -13.60 -13.98 5.10
CA PRO A 274 -13.90 -14.60 3.81
C PRO A 274 -13.98 -13.57 2.68
N PRO A 275 -13.58 -13.91 1.45
CA PRO A 275 -13.23 -15.27 0.98
C PRO A 275 -11.79 -15.72 1.26
N VAL A 276 -10.96 -14.89 1.92
CA VAL A 276 -9.58 -15.26 2.26
C VAL A 276 -9.60 -16.36 3.32
N GLN A 277 -9.00 -17.50 2.99
CA GLN A 277 -8.86 -18.63 3.92
C GLN A 277 -7.68 -18.38 4.86
N ASN A 278 -7.96 -18.39 6.17
CA ASN A 278 -6.92 -18.30 7.18
C ASN A 278 -6.09 -19.60 7.25
N LEU A 279 -4.83 -19.49 7.65
CA LEU A 279 -3.97 -20.65 7.83
C LEU A 279 -4.46 -21.49 9.01
N SER A 280 -4.41 -22.82 8.86
CA SER A 280 -4.56 -23.73 10.00
C SER A 280 -3.40 -23.58 10.99
N SER A 281 -3.61 -24.02 12.23
CA SER A 281 -2.54 -23.99 13.24
C SER A 281 -1.28 -24.76 12.81
N ALA A 282 -1.43 -25.84 12.03
CA ALA A 282 -0.32 -26.58 11.48
C ALA A 282 0.46 -25.76 10.43
N GLN A 283 -0.25 -25.09 9.52
CA GLN A 283 0.37 -24.21 8.51
C GLN A 283 1.05 -23.00 9.16
N SER A 284 0.42 -22.38 10.16
CA SER A 284 1.02 -21.25 10.89
C SER A 284 2.31 -21.65 11.58
N ARG A 285 2.35 -22.82 12.26
CA ARG A 285 3.59 -23.35 12.87
C ARG A 285 4.66 -23.64 11.82
N ALA A 286 4.29 -24.23 10.68
CA ALA A 286 5.23 -24.50 9.60
C ALA A 286 5.82 -23.23 9.01
N LEU A 287 5.00 -22.18 8.82
CA LEU A 287 5.45 -20.87 8.38
C LEU A 287 6.40 -20.22 9.39
N THR A 288 6.04 -20.24 10.69
CA THR A 288 6.92 -19.74 11.77
C THR A 288 8.27 -20.43 11.78
N ALA A 289 8.29 -21.77 11.68
CA ALA A 289 9.55 -22.54 11.60
C ALA A 289 10.37 -22.18 10.34
N ALA A 290 9.73 -21.90 9.21
CA ALA A 290 10.42 -21.45 8.00
C ALA A 290 11.02 -20.03 8.18
N LEU A 291 10.35 -19.13 8.90
CA LEU A 291 10.88 -17.80 9.25
C LEU A 291 12.08 -17.91 10.19
N ASP A 292 12.03 -18.80 11.20
CA ASP A 292 13.15 -19.05 12.10
C ASP A 292 14.36 -19.62 11.33
N ALA A 293 14.12 -20.56 10.41
CA ALA A 293 15.17 -21.18 9.60
C ALA A 293 15.89 -20.19 8.66
N MET A 294 15.23 -19.08 8.26
CA MET A 294 15.86 -18.03 7.47
C MET A 294 16.43 -16.87 8.30
N ASN A 295 16.42 -16.98 9.63
CA ASN A 295 16.82 -15.93 10.57
C ASN A 295 16.07 -14.61 10.31
N PHE A 296 14.75 -14.70 10.13
CA PHE A 296 13.92 -13.52 9.77
C PHE A 296 14.01 -12.42 10.85
N ARG A 297 14.23 -12.79 12.13
CA ARG A 297 14.41 -11.85 13.25
C ARG A 297 15.56 -10.88 13.08
N ASP A 298 16.60 -11.23 12.31
CA ASP A 298 17.79 -10.38 12.12
C ASP A 298 17.50 -9.14 11.23
N PHE A 299 16.33 -9.11 10.59
CA PHE A 299 16.01 -8.05 9.65
C PHE A 299 14.51 -7.69 9.57
N CYS A 300 13.68 -8.27 10.43
CA CYS A 300 12.27 -7.89 10.52
C CYS A 300 12.05 -6.63 11.36
N SER A 301 10.84 -6.10 11.33
CA SER A 301 10.36 -5.07 12.23
C SER A 301 10.28 -5.61 13.67
N SER A 302 10.49 -4.75 14.67
CA SER A 302 10.46 -5.12 16.09
C SER A 302 9.53 -4.22 16.89
N MET A 303 9.11 -4.69 18.07
CA MET A 303 8.35 -3.90 19.05
C MET A 303 9.27 -3.02 19.92
N GLU A 304 10.59 -3.27 19.90
CA GLU A 304 11.58 -2.52 20.67
C GLU A 304 11.88 -1.18 19.97
N GLU A 305 11.99 -0.11 20.77
CA GLU A 305 12.57 1.16 20.31
C GLU A 305 14.09 0.99 20.27
N GLU A 306 14.72 1.27 19.12
CA GLU A 306 16.17 1.37 19.02
C GLU A 306 16.69 2.68 19.66
#